data_b7bce4be6ba5ee5cbd24a2df027b0546
#
_entry.id   b7bce4be6ba5ee5cbd24a2df027b0546
#
_cell.length_a   1.000
_cell.length_b   1.000
_cell.length_c   1.000
_cell.angle_alpha   90.00
_cell.angle_beta   90.00
_cell.angle_gamma   90.00
#
_symmetry.space_group_name_H-M   'P 1'
#
loop_
_entity.id
_entity.type
_entity.pdbx_description
1 polymer ?
#
loop_
_entity_poly.entity_id
_entity_poly.type
_entity_poly.pdbx_seq_one_letter_code
_entity_poly.pdbx_strand_id
1 'polypeptide(L)'
;TILIQNGFAPTFGAAWDTSPYASQWEIIDGQPPTTNKEVVMDSTTAEGNEFSVGDRVTVLAGAIPATFTIVGIAEFANTGSPGGASFALFDFRTAQVLLDSIGEVDFINVVVDENADINEVRNAISNIDSQGLEVIDAQEAAAEQADSIKQGLDFFNTILNVFAGIAIFVGAFIIQNTFRILLLQRTKELSLLRALGTSKRQIYRLVVSESLYMAIIGSGLGVALGIGLSVVVKEGLKYFDFGLPEGPLVLTPSAAVTGIIIGVVVTIFSSLLPARKASQVSPLEAIRD
;
A
#
# COMPACT_ATOMS: atom_id res chain seq x y z
N THR A 1 -5.72 -10.67 23.12
CA THR A 1 -6.15 -11.05 21.75
C THR A 1 -7.60 -11.49 21.83
N ILE A 2 -8.48 -10.77 21.18
CA ILE A 2 -9.90 -11.12 21.06
C ILE A 2 -10.04 -11.96 19.81
N LEU A 3 -10.60 -13.17 19.92
CA LEU A 3 -10.90 -14.00 18.75
C LEU A 3 -12.39 -13.88 18.43
N ILE A 4 -12.70 -13.23 17.32
CA ILE A 4 -14.02 -13.30 16.67
C ILE A 4 -13.88 -14.33 15.57
N GLN A 5 -14.80 -15.30 15.53
CA GLN A 5 -14.77 -16.39 14.55
C GLN A 5 -14.96 -15.81 13.13
N ASN A 6 -14.02 -16.08 12.24
CA ASN A 6 -13.98 -15.81 10.80
C ASN A 6 -13.28 -14.54 10.31
N GLY A 7 -11.98 -14.37 10.61
CA GLY A 7 -11.18 -13.37 9.92
C GLY A 7 -9.68 -13.61 10.06
N PHE A 8 -8.93 -13.30 9.00
CA PHE A 8 -7.46 -13.23 9.03
C PHE A 8 -6.96 -11.92 9.65
N ALA A 9 -7.87 -10.97 9.92
CA ALA A 9 -7.56 -9.68 10.47
C ALA A 9 -7.33 -9.75 11.99
N PRO A 10 -6.40 -8.94 12.54
CA PRO A 10 -6.20 -8.85 13.97
C PRO A 10 -7.47 -8.31 14.65
N THR A 11 -7.79 -8.82 15.83
CA THR A 11 -8.92 -8.37 16.62
C THR A 11 -8.42 -7.59 17.84
N PHE A 12 -8.94 -6.40 18.00
CA PHE A 12 -8.61 -5.49 19.11
C PHE A 12 -9.81 -5.29 20.03
N GLY A 13 -9.53 -5.19 21.33
CA GLY A 13 -10.47 -4.69 22.31
C GLY A 13 -10.03 -3.31 22.76
N ALA A 14 -10.97 -2.40 22.92
CA ALA A 14 -10.72 -1.07 23.43
C ALA A 14 -11.86 -0.59 24.33
N ALA A 15 -11.59 0.46 25.10
CA ALA A 15 -12.62 1.16 25.84
C ALA A 15 -13.39 2.08 24.89
N TRP A 16 -14.71 2.16 25.07
CA TRP A 16 -15.52 3.19 24.42
C TRP A 16 -15.17 4.55 25.01
N ASP A 17 -14.79 5.49 24.16
CA ASP A 17 -14.58 6.87 24.57
C ASP A 17 -15.93 7.60 24.61
N THR A 18 -16.28 8.10 25.79
CA THR A 18 -17.53 8.83 26.02
C THR A 18 -17.45 10.30 25.60
N SER A 19 -16.26 10.81 25.26
CA SER A 19 -16.08 12.18 24.83
C SER A 19 -16.50 12.37 23.37
N PRO A 20 -17.49 13.23 23.08
CA PRO A 20 -17.91 13.46 21.70
C PRO A 20 -16.88 14.22 20.86
N TYR A 21 -15.84 14.77 21.49
CA TYR A 21 -14.79 15.56 20.82
C TYR A 21 -13.49 14.79 20.60
N ALA A 22 -13.26 13.73 21.36
CA ALA A 22 -12.02 12.97 21.33
C ALA A 22 -12.21 11.60 20.68
N SER A 23 -13.45 11.08 20.65
CA SER A 23 -13.75 9.80 20.01
C SER A 23 -13.67 9.90 18.50
N GLN A 24 -12.94 8.97 17.89
CA GLN A 24 -12.95 8.76 16.43
C GLN A 24 -14.01 7.73 16.01
N TRP A 25 -14.74 7.17 16.98
CA TRP A 25 -15.82 6.20 16.76
C TRP A 25 -17.17 6.90 16.81
N GLU A 26 -18.00 6.65 15.81
CA GLU A 26 -19.37 7.14 15.71
C GLU A 26 -20.35 5.95 15.68
N ILE A 27 -21.37 5.99 16.54
CA ILE A 27 -22.43 4.97 16.52
C ILE A 27 -23.30 5.21 15.30
N ILE A 28 -23.41 4.18 14.44
CA ILE A 28 -24.30 4.18 13.25
C ILE A 28 -25.60 3.43 13.51
N ASP A 29 -25.61 2.48 14.45
CA ASP A 29 -26.82 1.77 14.89
C ASP A 29 -26.70 1.42 16.39
N GLY A 30 -27.81 1.50 17.12
CA GLY A 30 -27.88 1.19 18.55
C GLY A 30 -27.39 2.28 19.47
N GLN A 31 -26.64 1.93 20.51
CA GLN A 31 -26.21 2.83 21.57
C GLN A 31 -24.84 2.44 22.13
N PRO A 32 -24.12 3.37 22.82
CA PRO A 32 -22.87 3.07 23.51
C PRO A 32 -23.01 2.01 24.62
N PRO A 33 -21.93 1.25 24.94
CA PRO A 33 -21.96 0.27 26.02
C PRO A 33 -21.98 0.99 27.36
N THR A 34 -22.87 0.56 28.25
CA THR A 34 -23.05 1.14 29.59
C THR A 34 -22.88 0.12 30.73
N THR A 35 -22.88 -1.16 30.38
CA THR A 35 -22.74 -2.26 31.34
C THR A 35 -21.61 -3.21 30.97
N ASN A 36 -21.17 -4.00 31.95
CA ASN A 36 -20.11 -4.99 31.79
C ASN A 36 -20.48 -6.22 30.94
N LYS A 37 -21.64 -6.24 30.33
CA LYS A 37 -22.10 -7.30 29.42
C LYS A 37 -22.45 -6.79 28.03
N GLU A 38 -22.15 -5.56 27.77
CA GLU A 38 -22.43 -4.89 26.50
C GLU A 38 -21.13 -4.67 25.72
N VAL A 39 -21.26 -4.70 24.39
CA VAL A 39 -20.18 -4.45 23.45
C VAL A 39 -20.71 -3.66 22.25
N VAL A 40 -19.91 -2.76 21.74
CA VAL A 40 -20.11 -2.14 20.44
C VAL A 40 -19.11 -2.77 19.46
N MET A 41 -19.60 -3.18 18.29
CA MET A 41 -18.78 -3.76 17.24
C MET A 41 -18.52 -2.74 16.16
N ASP A 42 -17.37 -2.83 15.49
CA ASP A 42 -17.14 -2.06 14.28
C ASP A 42 -18.04 -2.54 13.13
N SER A 43 -18.40 -1.62 12.23
CA SER A 43 -19.34 -1.89 11.13
C SER A 43 -18.83 -2.96 10.17
N THR A 44 -17.55 -2.98 9.85
CA THR A 44 -16.93 -3.95 8.93
C THR A 44 -17.04 -5.38 9.51
N THR A 45 -16.74 -5.54 10.80
CA THR A 45 -16.85 -6.83 11.48
C THR A 45 -18.31 -7.25 11.62
N ALA A 46 -19.22 -6.31 11.89
CA ALA A 46 -20.64 -6.59 11.99
C ALA A 46 -21.21 -7.07 10.65
N GLU A 47 -20.90 -6.39 9.56
CA GLU A 47 -21.33 -6.77 8.21
C GLU A 47 -20.72 -8.11 7.77
N GLY A 48 -19.43 -8.31 7.96
CA GLY A 48 -18.73 -9.55 7.55
C GLY A 48 -19.19 -10.82 8.31
N ASN A 49 -19.78 -10.67 9.49
CA ASN A 49 -20.27 -11.78 10.29
C ASN A 49 -21.81 -11.79 10.45
N GLU A 50 -22.51 -10.91 9.74
CA GLU A 50 -23.99 -10.77 9.81
C GLU A 50 -24.49 -10.47 11.23
N PHE A 51 -23.71 -9.74 12.03
CA PHE A 51 -24.09 -9.32 13.38
C PHE A 51 -25.05 -8.13 13.36
N SER A 52 -26.01 -8.17 14.28
CA SER A 52 -26.98 -7.09 14.48
C SER A 52 -27.06 -6.69 15.95
N VAL A 53 -27.54 -5.48 16.20
CA VAL A 53 -27.82 -5.03 17.57
C VAL A 53 -28.80 -5.97 18.25
N GLY A 54 -28.44 -6.47 19.45
CA GLY A 54 -29.18 -7.47 20.22
C GLY A 54 -28.58 -8.88 20.14
N ASP A 55 -27.67 -9.15 19.22
CA ASP A 55 -27.00 -10.44 19.10
C ASP A 55 -26.02 -10.68 20.25
N ARG A 56 -25.68 -11.94 20.48
CA ARG A 56 -24.70 -12.34 21.48
C ARG A 56 -23.39 -12.77 20.83
N VAL A 57 -22.30 -12.18 21.24
CA VAL A 57 -20.97 -12.52 20.79
C VAL A 57 -20.13 -13.04 21.95
N THR A 58 -19.33 -14.08 21.69
CA THR A 58 -18.37 -14.57 22.65
C THR A 58 -16.99 -13.96 22.36
N VAL A 59 -16.49 -13.21 23.32
CA VAL A 59 -15.17 -12.58 23.26
C VAL A 59 -14.20 -13.43 24.06
N LEU A 60 -13.08 -13.78 23.44
CA LEU A 60 -11.97 -14.47 24.08
C LEU A 60 -10.87 -13.44 24.40
N ALA A 61 -10.91 -12.89 25.60
CA ALA A 61 -9.86 -12.03 26.12
C ALA A 61 -9.17 -12.77 27.28
N GLY A 62 -7.86 -13.02 27.11
CA GLY A 62 -7.13 -13.87 28.06
C GLY A 62 -7.55 -15.35 27.97
N ALA A 63 -7.67 -16.01 29.14
CA ALA A 63 -7.91 -17.46 29.22
C ALA A 63 -9.40 -17.85 29.32
N ILE A 64 -10.32 -16.92 29.56
CA ILE A 64 -11.73 -17.20 29.86
C ILE A 64 -12.62 -16.52 28.83
N PRO A 65 -13.41 -17.30 28.04
CA PRO A 65 -14.40 -16.72 27.15
C PRO A 65 -15.52 -16.01 27.93
N ALA A 66 -15.89 -14.82 27.50
CA ALA A 66 -17.00 -14.06 28.07
C ALA A 66 -18.02 -13.72 26.97
N THR A 67 -19.31 -13.82 27.30
CA THR A 67 -20.39 -13.53 26.37
C THR A 67 -20.92 -12.12 26.61
N PHE A 68 -21.02 -11.35 25.53
CA PHE A 68 -21.52 -9.98 25.51
C PHE A 68 -22.73 -9.87 24.58
N THR A 69 -23.55 -8.87 24.81
CA THR A 69 -24.63 -8.49 23.90
C THR A 69 -24.18 -7.28 23.08
N ILE A 70 -24.32 -7.35 21.78
CA ILE A 70 -24.06 -6.21 20.87
C ILE A 70 -25.14 -5.17 21.10
N VAL A 71 -24.79 -4.01 21.62
CA VAL A 71 -25.72 -2.90 21.87
C VAL A 71 -25.61 -1.78 20.86
N GLY A 72 -24.53 -1.78 20.07
CA GLY A 72 -24.32 -0.81 19.01
C GLY A 72 -23.32 -1.28 17.97
N ILE A 73 -23.42 -0.65 16.81
CA ILE A 73 -22.47 -0.78 15.71
C ILE A 73 -21.87 0.60 15.47
N ALA A 74 -20.55 0.69 15.31
CA ALA A 74 -19.84 1.95 15.17
C ALA A 74 -18.90 1.94 13.96
N GLU A 75 -18.67 3.13 13.41
CA GLU A 75 -17.66 3.37 12.39
C GLU A 75 -16.50 4.20 12.94
N PHE A 76 -15.30 3.92 12.43
CA PHE A 76 -14.12 4.71 12.73
C PHE A 76 -13.90 5.76 11.66
N ALA A 77 -13.98 7.04 12.02
CA ALA A 77 -13.74 8.17 11.11
C ALA A 77 -14.45 8.02 9.74
N ASN A 78 -15.70 7.56 9.73
CA ASN A 78 -16.53 7.28 8.54
C ASN A 78 -15.92 6.28 7.53
N THR A 79 -15.05 5.39 7.98
CA THR A 79 -14.36 4.43 7.10
C THR A 79 -14.57 2.96 7.47
N GLY A 80 -15.50 2.68 8.37
CA GLY A 80 -15.77 1.33 8.88
C GLY A 80 -14.80 0.94 9.99
N SER A 81 -13.74 0.20 9.68
CA SER A 81 -12.76 -0.25 10.65
C SER A 81 -11.33 0.20 10.29
N PRO A 82 -10.51 0.62 11.27
CA PRO A 82 -9.13 1.02 10.99
C PRO A 82 -8.29 -0.16 10.47
N GLY A 83 -7.82 -0.03 9.23
CA GLY A 83 -6.94 -1.02 8.61
C GLY A 83 -7.55 -2.41 8.43
N GLY A 84 -8.89 -2.52 8.44
CA GLY A 84 -9.61 -3.78 8.33
C GLY A 84 -9.49 -4.71 9.53
N ALA A 85 -9.00 -4.20 10.64
CA ALA A 85 -8.97 -4.94 11.90
C ALA A 85 -10.38 -5.01 12.51
N SER A 86 -10.67 -6.07 13.25
CA SER A 86 -11.91 -6.19 14.01
C SER A 86 -11.77 -5.46 15.34
N PHE A 87 -12.75 -4.62 15.67
CA PHE A 87 -12.79 -3.90 16.95
C PHE A 87 -14.02 -4.26 17.76
N ALA A 88 -13.79 -4.55 19.05
CA ALA A 88 -14.82 -4.70 20.06
C ALA A 88 -14.61 -3.65 21.14
N LEU A 89 -15.57 -2.74 21.30
CA LEU A 89 -15.50 -1.60 22.17
C LEU A 89 -16.38 -1.83 23.41
N PHE A 90 -15.78 -1.75 24.57
CA PHE A 90 -16.43 -2.06 25.85
C PHE A 90 -16.56 -0.83 26.72
N ASP A 91 -17.42 -0.89 27.74
CA ASP A 91 -17.34 0.03 28.87
C ASP A 91 -15.91 0.08 29.42
N PHE A 92 -15.46 1.26 29.86
CA PHE A 92 -14.08 1.53 30.28
C PHE A 92 -13.55 0.52 31.32
N ARG A 93 -14.36 0.22 32.36
CA ARG A 93 -13.96 -0.73 33.40
C ARG A 93 -13.91 -2.17 32.88
N THR A 94 -14.83 -2.51 32.00
CA THR A 94 -14.87 -3.82 31.37
C THR A 94 -13.67 -4.03 30.47
N ALA A 95 -13.30 -3.03 29.69
CA ALA A 95 -12.09 -3.05 28.87
C ALA A 95 -10.83 -3.29 29.73
N GLN A 96 -10.66 -2.55 30.81
CA GLN A 96 -9.52 -2.71 31.73
C GLN A 96 -9.42 -4.12 32.32
N VAL A 97 -10.55 -4.71 32.70
CA VAL A 97 -10.58 -6.09 33.24
C VAL A 97 -10.28 -7.12 32.14
N LEU A 98 -10.84 -6.95 30.96
CA LEU A 98 -10.63 -7.90 29.83
C LEU A 98 -9.19 -7.86 29.30
N LEU A 99 -8.57 -6.70 29.32
CA LEU A 99 -7.22 -6.48 28.79
C LEU A 99 -6.13 -6.63 29.86
N ASP A 100 -6.50 -6.97 31.10
CA ASP A 100 -5.60 -7.11 32.25
C ASP A 100 -4.80 -5.81 32.53
N SER A 101 -5.46 -4.66 32.39
CA SER A 101 -4.86 -3.30 32.52
C SER A 101 -5.59 -2.47 33.56
N ILE A 102 -5.95 -3.09 34.69
CA ILE A 102 -6.72 -2.42 35.77
C ILE A 102 -5.94 -1.25 36.35
N GLY A 103 -6.49 -0.04 36.20
CA GLY A 103 -5.88 1.19 36.71
C GLY A 103 -4.82 1.79 35.79
N GLU A 104 -4.63 1.21 34.60
CA GLU A 104 -3.72 1.68 33.57
C GLU A 104 -4.50 2.17 32.34
N VAL A 105 -3.91 3.11 31.63
CA VAL A 105 -4.42 3.60 30.31
C VAL A 105 -3.26 3.77 29.36
N ASP A 106 -3.48 3.44 28.09
CA ASP A 106 -2.45 3.57 27.06
C ASP A 106 -2.23 5.04 26.68
N PHE A 107 -3.29 5.84 26.67
CA PHE A 107 -3.24 7.26 26.33
C PHE A 107 -4.40 8.03 26.96
N ILE A 108 -4.21 9.32 27.12
CA ILE A 108 -5.21 10.26 27.63
C ILE A 108 -5.39 11.37 26.59
N ASN A 109 -6.57 11.45 25.99
CA ASN A 109 -6.93 12.53 25.08
C ASN A 109 -7.38 13.77 25.87
N VAL A 110 -6.73 14.90 25.63
CA VAL A 110 -7.10 16.18 26.23
C VAL A 110 -7.65 17.09 25.13
N VAL A 111 -8.90 17.50 25.29
CA VAL A 111 -9.53 18.48 24.40
C VAL A 111 -9.30 19.87 24.98
N VAL A 112 -8.71 20.73 24.18
CA VAL A 112 -8.36 22.10 24.54
C VAL A 112 -9.44 23.05 24.02
N ASP A 113 -9.81 24.06 24.81
CA ASP A 113 -10.74 25.11 24.38
C ASP A 113 -10.17 25.90 23.18
N GLU A 114 -11.02 26.31 22.24
CA GLU A 114 -10.61 27.02 21.01
C GLU A 114 -9.75 28.27 21.27
N ASN A 115 -9.89 28.91 22.41
CA ASN A 115 -9.16 30.12 22.79
C ASN A 115 -7.93 29.86 23.68
N ALA A 116 -7.66 28.63 24.05
CA ALA A 116 -6.53 28.30 24.91
C ALA A 116 -5.23 28.13 24.11
N ASP A 117 -4.10 28.56 24.68
CA ASP A 117 -2.79 28.31 24.08
C ASP A 117 -2.37 26.85 24.33
N ILE A 118 -2.27 26.10 23.25
CA ILE A 118 -1.88 24.68 23.26
C ILE A 118 -0.54 24.49 24.00
N ASN A 119 0.41 25.44 23.85
CA ASN A 119 1.72 25.35 24.49
C ASN A 119 1.62 25.55 26.01
N GLU A 120 0.74 26.43 26.48
CA GLU A 120 0.49 26.60 27.91
C GLU A 120 -0.12 25.33 28.53
N VAL A 121 -1.10 24.73 27.85
CA VAL A 121 -1.74 23.48 28.30
C VAL A 121 -0.72 22.33 28.29
N ARG A 122 0.08 22.18 27.25
CA ARG A 122 1.15 21.18 27.14
C ARG A 122 2.14 21.33 28.31
N ASN A 123 2.62 22.54 28.56
CA ASN A 123 3.54 22.81 29.67
C ASN A 123 2.92 22.54 31.05
N ALA A 124 1.65 22.88 31.22
CA ALA A 124 0.93 22.61 32.47
C ALA A 124 0.80 21.10 32.72
N ILE A 125 0.44 20.31 31.72
CA ILE A 125 0.34 18.84 31.81
C ILE A 125 1.73 18.21 32.05
N SER A 126 2.76 18.63 31.32
CA SER A 126 4.12 18.14 31.51
C SER A 126 4.70 18.41 32.89
N ASN A 127 4.23 19.46 33.54
CA ASN A 127 4.64 19.77 34.92
C ASN A 127 3.88 18.97 36.02
N ILE A 128 2.75 18.33 35.67
CA ILE A 128 1.97 17.52 36.61
C ILE A 128 2.62 16.16 36.82
N ASP A 129 3.20 15.59 35.76
CA ASP A 129 3.80 14.26 35.81
C ASP A 129 5.31 14.28 35.53
N SER A 130 6.07 13.93 36.57
CA SER A 130 7.51 13.72 36.49
C SER A 130 7.88 12.28 36.10
N GLN A 131 6.91 11.41 35.80
CA GLN A 131 7.13 9.97 35.63
C GLN A 131 7.22 9.48 34.17
N GLY A 132 7.33 10.39 33.20
CA GLY A 132 7.67 10.01 31.84
C GLY A 132 6.50 9.89 30.87
N LEU A 133 5.39 10.57 31.16
CA LEU A 133 4.35 10.76 30.15
C LEU A 133 4.87 11.70 29.03
N GLU A 134 4.74 11.26 27.80
CA GLU A 134 5.01 12.09 26.64
C GLU A 134 3.75 12.90 26.29
N VAL A 135 3.87 14.21 26.30
CA VAL A 135 2.77 15.12 25.95
C VAL A 135 3.00 15.64 24.53
N ILE A 136 2.25 15.10 23.60
CA ILE A 136 2.33 15.47 22.18
C ILE A 136 1.02 16.13 21.72
N ASP A 137 1.09 17.01 20.73
CA ASP A 137 -0.13 17.54 20.13
C ASP A 137 -0.70 16.59 19.06
N ALA A 138 -1.94 16.86 18.64
CA ALA A 138 -2.63 16.01 17.68
C ALA A 138 -1.90 15.92 16.33
N GLN A 139 -1.17 16.97 15.91
CA GLN A 139 -0.41 16.97 14.67
C GLN A 139 0.84 16.11 14.79
N GLU A 140 1.53 16.19 15.92
CA GLU A 140 2.70 15.38 16.23
C GLU A 140 2.32 13.90 16.35
N ALA A 141 1.23 13.59 17.08
CA ALA A 141 0.68 12.24 17.17
C ALA A 141 0.31 11.65 15.80
N ALA A 142 -0.36 12.45 14.96
CA ALA A 142 -0.70 12.04 13.60
C ALA A 142 0.54 11.82 12.71
N ALA A 143 1.58 12.64 12.87
CA ALA A 143 2.83 12.50 12.16
C ALA A 143 3.59 11.23 12.60
N GLU A 144 3.68 10.95 13.88
CA GLU A 144 4.30 9.71 14.39
C GLU A 144 3.57 8.46 13.92
N GLN A 145 2.23 8.49 13.93
CA GLN A 145 1.43 7.38 13.44
C GLN A 145 1.62 7.18 11.93
N ALA A 146 1.66 8.28 11.16
CA ALA A 146 1.95 8.23 9.73
C ALA A 146 3.37 7.70 9.44
N ASP A 147 4.36 8.09 10.23
CA ASP A 147 5.74 7.59 10.09
C ASP A 147 5.86 6.11 10.47
N SER A 148 5.14 5.64 11.47
CA SER A 148 5.09 4.23 11.85
C SER A 148 4.48 3.37 10.73
N ILE A 149 3.37 3.83 10.13
CA ILE A 149 2.76 3.19 8.96
C ILE A 149 3.73 3.19 7.77
N LYS A 150 4.39 4.32 7.53
CA LYS A 150 5.38 4.45 6.46
C LYS A 150 6.56 3.50 6.63
N GLN A 151 7.10 3.37 7.84
CA GLN A 151 8.16 2.41 8.14
C GLN A 151 7.72 0.95 7.88
N GLY A 152 6.49 0.59 8.25
CA GLY A 152 5.91 -0.70 7.92
C GLY A 152 5.80 -0.94 6.40
N LEU A 153 5.41 0.11 5.66
CA LEU A 153 5.31 0.05 4.20
C LEU A 153 6.66 0.08 3.48
N ASP A 154 7.71 0.66 4.07
CA ASP A 154 9.06 0.73 3.48
C ASP A 154 9.69 -0.66 3.28
N PHE A 155 9.36 -1.61 4.13
CA PHE A 155 9.76 -3.01 3.94
C PHE A 155 9.17 -3.58 2.64
N PHE A 156 7.87 -3.41 2.43
CA PHE A 156 7.19 -3.84 1.19
C PHE A 156 7.73 -3.10 -0.03
N ASN A 157 7.95 -1.80 0.10
CA ASN A 157 8.52 -0.96 -0.97
C ASN A 157 9.90 -1.45 -1.37
N THR A 158 10.73 -1.82 -0.40
CA THR A 158 12.07 -2.37 -0.65
C THR A 158 11.99 -3.70 -1.39
N ILE A 159 11.13 -4.62 -0.97
CA ILE A 159 10.91 -5.90 -1.65
C ILE A 159 10.45 -5.67 -3.09
N LEU A 160 9.44 -4.81 -3.29
CA LEU A 160 8.91 -4.51 -4.62
C LEU A 160 9.98 -3.89 -5.53
N ASN A 161 10.82 -3.01 -5.01
CA ASN A 161 11.92 -2.40 -5.76
C ASN A 161 12.98 -3.44 -6.15
N VAL A 162 13.31 -4.39 -5.29
CA VAL A 162 14.21 -5.50 -5.62
C VAL A 162 13.62 -6.37 -6.74
N PHE A 163 12.34 -6.73 -6.64
CA PHE A 163 11.65 -7.47 -7.70
C PHE A 163 11.62 -6.69 -9.02
N ALA A 164 11.34 -5.39 -8.96
CA ALA A 164 11.37 -4.52 -10.14
C ALA A 164 12.78 -4.49 -10.77
N GLY A 165 13.82 -4.40 -9.95
CA GLY A 165 15.21 -4.46 -10.42
C GLY A 165 15.54 -5.77 -11.14
N ILE A 166 15.13 -6.91 -10.57
CA ILE A 166 15.30 -8.23 -11.19
C ILE A 166 14.51 -8.30 -12.51
N ALA A 167 13.25 -7.83 -12.53
CA ALA A 167 12.43 -7.82 -13.74
C ALA A 167 13.04 -6.95 -14.85
N ILE A 168 13.58 -5.78 -14.51
CA ILE A 168 14.30 -4.89 -15.44
C ILE A 168 15.54 -5.61 -15.99
N PHE A 169 16.33 -6.27 -15.14
CA PHE A 169 17.53 -6.98 -15.58
C PHE A 169 17.19 -8.13 -16.54
N VAL A 170 16.22 -8.96 -16.19
CA VAL A 170 15.77 -10.06 -17.05
C VAL A 170 15.17 -9.52 -18.36
N GLY A 171 14.35 -8.47 -18.28
CA GLY A 171 13.78 -7.79 -19.44
C GLY A 171 14.86 -7.24 -20.37
N ALA A 172 15.87 -6.57 -19.83
CA ALA A 172 17.02 -6.06 -20.59
C ALA A 172 17.76 -7.17 -21.33
N PHE A 173 17.98 -8.30 -20.65
CA PHE A 173 18.61 -9.48 -21.26
C PHE A 173 17.79 -10.07 -22.39
N ILE A 174 16.47 -10.21 -22.21
CA ILE A 174 15.55 -10.70 -23.26
C ILE A 174 15.55 -9.75 -24.46
N ILE A 175 15.43 -8.44 -24.21
CA ILE A 175 15.47 -7.42 -25.27
C ILE A 175 16.79 -7.51 -26.06
N GLN A 176 17.92 -7.55 -25.36
CA GLN A 176 19.24 -7.67 -25.98
C GLN A 176 19.35 -8.93 -26.87
N ASN A 177 18.84 -10.06 -26.38
CA ASN A 177 18.91 -11.32 -27.10
C ASN A 177 18.00 -11.31 -28.33
N THR A 178 16.78 -10.76 -28.18
CA THR A 178 15.82 -10.60 -29.28
C THR A 178 16.36 -9.70 -30.38
N PHE A 179 16.91 -8.52 -30.02
CA PHE A 179 17.54 -7.64 -31.01
C PHE A 179 18.73 -8.31 -31.70
N ARG A 180 19.53 -9.11 -30.99
CA ARG A 180 20.63 -9.84 -31.58
C ARG A 180 20.12 -10.83 -32.64
N ILE A 181 19.07 -11.61 -32.36
CA ILE A 181 18.49 -12.57 -33.30
C ILE A 181 17.90 -11.84 -34.49
N LEU A 182 17.11 -10.79 -34.27
CA LEU A 182 16.48 -10.00 -35.32
C LEU A 182 17.51 -9.42 -36.30
N LEU A 183 18.60 -8.85 -35.76
CA LEU A 183 19.66 -8.27 -36.58
C LEU A 183 20.47 -9.32 -37.36
N LEU A 184 20.65 -10.53 -36.81
CA LEU A 184 21.26 -11.65 -37.50
C LEU A 184 20.39 -12.07 -38.70
N GLN A 185 19.07 -12.12 -38.56
CA GLN A 185 18.13 -12.44 -39.63
C GLN A 185 18.17 -11.39 -40.79
N ARG A 186 18.43 -10.12 -40.45
CA ARG A 186 18.49 -8.99 -41.39
C ARG A 186 19.89 -8.67 -41.88
N THR A 187 20.88 -9.55 -41.63
CA THR A 187 22.29 -9.32 -42.00
C THR A 187 22.45 -9.10 -43.50
N LYS A 188 21.77 -9.88 -44.35
CA LYS A 188 21.84 -9.74 -45.84
C LYS A 188 21.30 -8.36 -46.27
N GLU A 189 20.18 -7.90 -45.75
CA GLU A 189 19.61 -6.59 -46.04
C GLU A 189 20.57 -5.45 -45.66
N LEU A 190 21.16 -5.53 -44.47
CA LEU A 190 22.11 -4.53 -43.97
C LEU A 190 23.41 -4.52 -44.77
N SER A 191 23.88 -5.70 -45.24
CA SER A 191 25.05 -5.83 -46.12
C SER A 191 24.79 -5.24 -47.51
N LEU A 192 23.60 -5.45 -48.09
CA LEU A 192 23.19 -4.83 -49.37
C LEU A 192 23.13 -3.31 -49.25
N LEU A 193 22.55 -2.77 -48.18
CA LEU A 193 22.53 -1.33 -47.94
C LEU A 193 23.96 -0.76 -47.88
N ARG A 194 24.89 -1.48 -47.27
CA ARG A 194 26.30 -1.07 -47.24
C ARG A 194 26.98 -1.14 -48.58
N ALA A 195 26.69 -2.14 -49.41
CA ALA A 195 27.19 -2.25 -50.78
C ALA A 195 26.69 -1.08 -51.65
N LEU A 196 25.48 -0.56 -51.39
CA LEU A 196 24.92 0.62 -52.03
C LEU A 196 25.46 1.96 -51.49
N GLY A 197 26.44 1.93 -50.54
CA GLY A 197 27.13 3.12 -50.06
C GLY A 197 26.64 3.66 -48.71
N THR A 198 25.73 2.97 -48.02
CA THR A 198 25.27 3.40 -46.68
C THR A 198 26.40 3.34 -45.65
N SER A 199 26.62 4.41 -44.90
CA SER A 199 27.66 4.47 -43.87
C SER A 199 27.30 3.68 -42.62
N LYS A 200 28.33 3.24 -41.86
CA LYS A 200 28.13 2.58 -40.55
C LYS A 200 27.25 3.38 -39.60
N ARG A 201 27.40 4.73 -39.57
CA ARG A 201 26.62 5.62 -38.74
C ARG A 201 25.13 5.64 -39.12
N GLN A 202 24.82 5.54 -40.41
CA GLN A 202 23.44 5.51 -40.91
C GLN A 202 22.74 4.22 -40.48
N ILE A 203 23.41 3.07 -40.63
CA ILE A 203 22.87 1.78 -40.20
C ILE A 203 22.66 1.78 -38.65
N TYR A 204 23.65 2.27 -37.89
CA TYR A 204 23.53 2.38 -36.46
C TYR A 204 22.33 3.25 -36.04
N ARG A 205 22.18 4.43 -36.65
CA ARG A 205 21.04 5.32 -36.39
C ARG A 205 19.71 4.69 -36.78
N LEU A 206 19.65 3.95 -37.91
CA LEU A 206 18.47 3.22 -38.33
C LEU A 206 18.02 2.20 -37.26
N VAL A 207 18.93 1.37 -36.78
CA VAL A 207 18.63 0.36 -35.77
C VAL A 207 18.24 1.00 -34.43
N VAL A 208 18.93 2.07 -34.03
CA VAL A 208 18.60 2.79 -32.77
C VAL A 208 17.24 3.50 -32.88
N SER A 209 16.89 4.09 -34.03
CA SER A 209 15.56 4.69 -34.22
C SER A 209 14.44 3.63 -34.20
N GLU A 210 14.68 2.46 -34.82
CA GLU A 210 13.74 1.34 -34.74
C GLU A 210 13.54 0.85 -33.30
N SER A 211 14.63 0.71 -32.54
CA SER A 211 14.55 0.35 -31.12
C SER A 211 13.84 1.43 -30.27
N LEU A 212 13.97 2.72 -30.61
CA LEU A 212 13.27 3.80 -29.93
C LEU A 212 11.74 3.72 -30.14
N TYR A 213 11.29 3.46 -31.37
CA TYR A 213 9.87 3.25 -31.64
C TYR A 213 9.31 2.07 -30.83
N MET A 214 10.01 0.94 -30.85
CA MET A 214 9.62 -0.23 -30.05
C MET A 214 9.64 0.05 -28.55
N ALA A 215 10.61 0.85 -28.08
CA ALA A 215 10.71 1.25 -26.68
C ALA A 215 9.48 2.07 -26.24
N ILE A 216 9.08 3.07 -27.04
CA ILE A 216 7.94 3.94 -26.70
C ILE A 216 6.64 3.12 -26.66
N ILE A 217 6.40 2.31 -27.70
CA ILE A 217 5.19 1.48 -27.77
C ILE A 217 5.19 0.45 -26.63
N GLY A 218 6.29 -0.27 -26.45
CA GLY A 218 6.42 -1.29 -25.40
C GLY A 218 6.28 -0.73 -24.01
N SER A 219 6.90 0.42 -23.74
CA SER A 219 6.78 1.08 -22.42
C SER A 219 5.38 1.61 -22.16
N GLY A 220 4.71 2.17 -23.18
CA GLY A 220 3.33 2.60 -23.09
C GLY A 220 2.37 1.44 -22.77
N LEU A 221 2.51 0.33 -23.51
CA LEU A 221 1.75 -0.89 -23.24
C LEU A 221 2.06 -1.49 -21.87
N GLY A 222 3.33 -1.48 -21.46
CA GLY A 222 3.77 -1.95 -20.14
C GLY A 222 3.13 -1.15 -19.00
N VAL A 223 3.11 0.17 -19.11
CA VAL A 223 2.44 1.04 -18.13
C VAL A 223 0.93 0.79 -18.11
N ALA A 224 0.29 0.68 -19.26
CA ALA A 224 -1.15 0.40 -19.34
C ALA A 224 -1.51 -0.96 -18.70
N LEU A 225 -0.72 -1.99 -18.97
CA LEU A 225 -0.88 -3.32 -18.35
C LEU A 225 -0.61 -3.28 -16.85
N GLY A 226 0.41 -2.52 -16.39
CA GLY A 226 0.71 -2.34 -14.99
C GLY A 226 -0.43 -1.67 -14.22
N ILE A 227 -1.03 -0.62 -14.80
CA ILE A 227 -2.23 0.03 -14.24
C ILE A 227 -3.41 -0.97 -14.20
N GLY A 228 -3.65 -1.69 -15.28
CA GLY A 228 -4.70 -2.71 -15.33
C GLY A 228 -4.51 -3.78 -14.25
N LEU A 229 -3.28 -4.27 -14.09
CA LEU A 229 -2.96 -5.25 -13.06
C LEU A 229 -3.18 -4.70 -11.64
N SER A 230 -2.83 -3.42 -11.38
CA SER A 230 -3.04 -2.81 -10.06
C SER A 230 -4.53 -2.71 -9.71
N VAL A 231 -5.40 -2.45 -10.69
CA VAL A 231 -6.86 -2.49 -10.51
C VAL A 231 -7.33 -3.90 -10.17
N VAL A 232 -6.87 -4.91 -10.93
CA VAL A 232 -7.24 -6.32 -10.69
C VAL A 232 -6.79 -6.78 -9.31
N VAL A 233 -5.59 -6.42 -8.88
CA VAL A 233 -5.08 -6.75 -7.53
C VAL A 233 -5.94 -6.08 -6.46
N LYS A 234 -6.27 -4.79 -6.64
CA LYS A 234 -7.12 -4.06 -5.69
C LYS A 234 -8.49 -4.73 -5.55
N GLU A 235 -9.16 -5.01 -6.65
CA GLU A 235 -10.48 -5.68 -6.63
C GLU A 235 -10.39 -7.10 -6.07
N GLY A 236 -9.30 -7.82 -6.35
CA GLY A 236 -9.05 -9.13 -5.77
C GLY A 236 -8.88 -9.06 -4.25
N LEU A 237 -8.12 -8.11 -3.74
CA LEU A 237 -7.92 -7.92 -2.31
C LEU A 237 -9.25 -7.55 -1.61
N LYS A 238 -10.09 -6.74 -2.27
CA LYS A 238 -11.44 -6.43 -1.79
C LYS A 238 -12.32 -7.68 -1.76
N TYR A 239 -12.29 -8.50 -2.81
CA TYR A 239 -13.07 -9.74 -2.88
C TYR A 239 -12.71 -10.76 -1.79
N PHE A 240 -11.45 -10.81 -1.40
CA PHE A 240 -10.95 -11.69 -0.32
C PHE A 240 -11.03 -11.05 1.07
N ASP A 241 -11.66 -9.87 1.19
CA ASP A 241 -11.85 -9.13 2.44
C ASP A 241 -10.55 -8.99 3.26
N PHE A 242 -9.48 -8.54 2.58
CA PHE A 242 -8.19 -8.30 3.24
C PHE A 242 -8.19 -7.07 4.14
N GLY A 243 -9.36 -6.47 4.40
CA GLY A 243 -9.54 -5.35 5.31
C GLY A 243 -8.72 -4.11 4.97
N LEU A 244 -8.45 -3.90 3.69
CA LEU A 244 -7.76 -2.68 3.25
C LEU A 244 -8.73 -1.50 3.23
N PRO A 245 -8.31 -0.32 3.71
CA PRO A 245 -9.13 0.88 3.69
C PRO A 245 -9.66 1.13 2.27
N GLU A 246 -10.95 1.38 2.12
CA GLU A 246 -11.56 1.76 0.86
C GLU A 246 -11.07 3.15 0.44
N GLY A 247 -10.02 3.19 -0.35
CA GLY A 247 -9.48 4.44 -0.91
C GLY A 247 -9.51 4.42 -2.45
N PRO A 248 -9.65 5.57 -3.12
CA PRO A 248 -9.51 5.63 -4.57
C PRO A 248 -8.10 5.17 -4.98
N LEU A 249 -8.00 4.47 -6.14
CA LEU A 249 -6.71 4.15 -6.72
C LEU A 249 -6.03 5.46 -7.15
N VAL A 250 -5.01 5.89 -6.41
CA VAL A 250 -4.25 7.11 -6.73
C VAL A 250 -3.22 6.78 -7.80
N LEU A 251 -3.58 7.04 -9.06
CA LEU A 251 -2.65 6.94 -10.18
C LEU A 251 -1.83 8.22 -10.25
N THR A 252 -0.61 8.17 -9.73
CA THR A 252 0.29 9.32 -9.78
C THR A 252 0.87 9.44 -11.20
N PRO A 253 0.64 10.56 -11.92
CA PRO A 253 1.20 10.75 -13.27
C PRO A 253 2.72 10.58 -13.32
N SER A 254 3.42 10.94 -12.24
CA SER A 254 4.85 10.74 -12.10
C SER A 254 5.27 9.27 -12.17
N ALA A 255 4.49 8.34 -11.62
CA ALA A 255 4.79 6.92 -11.69
C ALA A 255 4.70 6.39 -13.15
N ALA A 256 3.68 6.81 -13.90
CA ALA A 256 3.53 6.45 -15.30
C ALA A 256 4.68 7.01 -16.16
N VAL A 257 5.05 8.28 -15.96
CA VAL A 257 6.18 8.91 -16.66
C VAL A 257 7.49 8.21 -16.32
N THR A 258 7.74 7.91 -15.06
CA THR A 258 8.93 7.19 -14.61
C THR A 258 9.00 5.80 -15.23
N GLY A 259 7.89 5.07 -15.27
CA GLY A 259 7.82 3.75 -15.92
C GLY A 259 8.16 3.81 -17.41
N ILE A 260 7.64 4.81 -18.15
CA ILE A 260 7.97 5.02 -19.56
C ILE A 260 9.45 5.35 -19.72
N ILE A 261 10.00 6.26 -18.93
CA ILE A 261 11.42 6.65 -19.00
C ILE A 261 12.31 5.43 -18.75
N ILE A 262 12.06 4.66 -17.70
CA ILE A 262 12.84 3.45 -17.39
C ILE A 262 12.74 2.45 -18.56
N GLY A 263 11.54 2.17 -19.06
CA GLY A 263 11.36 1.23 -20.17
C GLY A 263 12.09 1.66 -21.43
N VAL A 264 12.01 2.95 -21.81
CA VAL A 264 12.73 3.51 -22.95
C VAL A 264 14.24 3.44 -22.75
N VAL A 265 14.74 3.86 -21.60
CA VAL A 265 16.18 3.83 -21.29
C VAL A 265 16.72 2.41 -21.35
N VAL A 266 16.07 1.46 -20.67
CA VAL A 266 16.49 0.05 -20.67
C VAL A 266 16.50 -0.53 -22.08
N THR A 267 15.46 -0.28 -22.86
CA THR A 267 15.37 -0.80 -24.24
C THR A 267 16.48 -0.23 -25.14
N ILE A 268 16.73 1.07 -25.04
CA ILE A 268 17.82 1.71 -25.81
C ILE A 268 19.17 1.12 -25.39
N PHE A 269 19.47 1.07 -24.09
CA PHE A 269 20.75 0.52 -23.63
C PHE A 269 20.96 -0.93 -24.06
N SER A 270 19.89 -1.76 -23.97
CA SER A 270 19.94 -3.16 -24.38
C SER A 270 20.16 -3.33 -25.89
N SER A 271 19.70 -2.38 -26.71
CA SER A 271 19.86 -2.41 -28.17
C SER A 271 21.20 -1.87 -28.67
N LEU A 272 21.95 -1.07 -27.85
CA LEU A 272 23.19 -0.43 -28.29
C LEU A 272 24.28 -1.42 -28.73
N LEU A 273 24.47 -2.50 -27.98
CA LEU A 273 25.48 -3.53 -28.28
C LEU A 273 25.14 -4.30 -29.58
N PRO A 274 23.92 -4.82 -29.76
CA PRO A 274 23.51 -5.41 -31.02
C PRO A 274 23.60 -4.43 -32.21
N ALA A 275 23.15 -3.19 -32.04
CA ALA A 275 23.22 -2.15 -33.08
C ALA A 275 24.64 -1.83 -33.56
N ARG A 276 25.60 -1.76 -32.62
CA ARG A 276 27.01 -1.59 -32.96
C ARG A 276 27.54 -2.75 -33.78
N LYS A 277 27.23 -3.99 -33.39
CA LYS A 277 27.63 -5.20 -34.14
C LYS A 277 27.03 -5.22 -35.54
N ALA A 278 25.72 -4.93 -35.68
CA ALA A 278 25.04 -4.87 -36.98
C ALA A 278 25.64 -3.79 -37.91
N SER A 279 26.08 -2.65 -37.35
CA SER A 279 26.71 -1.59 -38.19
C SER A 279 28.09 -1.95 -38.73
N GLN A 280 28.72 -3.02 -38.23
CA GLN A 280 30.05 -3.48 -38.62
C GLN A 280 30.02 -4.60 -39.68
N VAL A 281 28.85 -5.06 -40.09
CA VAL A 281 28.70 -6.13 -41.10
C VAL A 281 29.43 -5.76 -42.39
N SER A 282 30.17 -6.72 -42.97
CA SER A 282 30.94 -6.51 -44.20
C SER A 282 30.03 -6.58 -45.44
N PRO A 283 30.21 -5.69 -46.43
CA PRO A 283 29.51 -5.83 -47.74
C PRO A 283 29.75 -7.17 -48.42
N LEU A 284 30.89 -7.82 -48.15
CA LEU A 284 31.25 -9.12 -48.75
C LEU A 284 30.44 -10.30 -48.20
N GLU A 285 29.84 -10.17 -46.99
CA GLU A 285 28.99 -11.22 -46.41
C GLU A 285 27.68 -11.43 -47.20
N ALA A 286 27.19 -10.42 -47.94
CA ALA A 286 26.03 -10.53 -48.80
C ALA A 286 26.25 -11.38 -50.03
N ILE A 287 27.52 -11.61 -50.41
CA ILE A 287 27.89 -12.25 -51.72
C ILE A 287 28.37 -13.69 -51.46
N ARG A 288 28.55 -14.13 -50.23
CA ARG A 288 29.22 -15.38 -49.88
C ARG A 288 28.30 -16.62 -49.72
N ASP A 289 27.03 -16.47 -49.96
CA ASP A 289 26.03 -17.56 -50.09
C ASP A 289 25.46 -17.51 -51.55
#